data_5740cb4b227b5799fbf375d38fdb12a9
#
_entry.id   5740cb4b227b5799fbf375d38fdb12a9
#
_cell.length_a   1.000
_cell.length_b   1.000
_cell.length_c   1.000
_cell.angle_alpha   90.00
_cell.angle_beta   90.00
_cell.angle_gamma   90.00
#
_symmetry.space_group_name_H-M   'P 1'
#
loop_
_entity.id
_entity.type
_entity.pdbx_description
1 polymer ?
#
loop_
_entity_poly.entity_id
_entity_poly.type
_entity_poly.pdbx_seq_one_letter_code
_entity_poly.pdbx_strand_id
1 'polypeptide(L)'
;MVWPEFTDAAILGEIDARHLFRVVVDDAIVGVFSVAYEDPAIWGPYERGAHLYLHRIARAAQYPGRGLMDAILAWAGHQCTVLGRDGLRVDTWASNTTLIAFYQRRGFRLVGERRLGADPRLPPHYHGNAFALLERSCDA
;
A
#
# COMPACT_ATOMS: atom_id res chain seq x y z
N MET A 1 -1.62 3.10 -19.88
CA MET A 1 -2.30 2.70 -19.29
C MET A 1 -2.48 1.47 -19.15
N VAL A 2 -2.63 0.94 -18.57
CA VAL A 2 -2.68 -0.25 -18.35
C VAL A 2 -3.87 -0.79 -17.88
N TRP A 3 -4.78 0.01 -17.51
CA TRP A 3 -5.94 -0.53 -17.00
C TRP A 3 -6.95 -1.05 -17.92
N PRO A 4 -6.96 -0.76 -19.20
CA PRO A 4 -7.79 -1.56 -20.05
C PRO A 4 -7.49 -3.05 -19.95
N GLU A 5 -6.25 -3.38 -19.61
CA GLU A 5 -5.89 -4.75 -19.35
C GLU A 5 -6.57 -5.31 -18.13
N PHE A 6 -7.11 -4.44 -17.29
CA PHE A 6 -7.78 -4.82 -16.08
C PHE A 6 -9.28 -4.60 -16.14
N THR A 7 -9.86 -4.46 -17.33
CA THR A 7 -11.31 -4.34 -17.42
C THR A 7 -12.03 -5.54 -16.81
N ASP A 8 -11.37 -6.69 -16.83
CA ASP A 8 -11.89 -7.90 -16.22
C ASP A 8 -11.33 -8.15 -14.83
N ALA A 9 -10.58 -7.18 -14.28
CA ALA A 9 -10.01 -7.34 -12.96
C ALA A 9 -11.05 -7.13 -11.88
N ALA A 10 -10.98 -7.93 -10.84
CA ALA A 10 -11.80 -7.76 -9.65
C ALA A 10 -10.91 -7.78 -8.42
N ILE A 11 -11.18 -6.88 -7.49
CA ILE A 11 -10.50 -6.88 -6.21
C ILE A 11 -11.45 -7.50 -5.21
N LEU A 12 -11.06 -8.67 -4.72
CA LEU A 12 -11.89 -9.49 -3.85
C LEU A 12 -11.36 -9.40 -2.43
N GLY A 13 -12.22 -8.97 -1.51
CA GLY A 13 -11.89 -8.89 -0.10
C GLY A 13 -11.82 -10.26 0.52
N GLU A 14 -10.80 -10.48 1.35
CA GLU A 14 -10.71 -11.64 2.21
C GLU A 14 -11.19 -11.23 3.58
N ILE A 15 -11.95 -12.11 4.22
CA ILE A 15 -12.42 -11.83 5.57
C ILE A 15 -11.37 -12.32 6.54
N ASP A 16 -10.53 -11.43 7.01
CA ASP A 16 -9.60 -11.70 8.09
C ASP A 16 -9.30 -10.39 8.83
N ALA A 17 -8.52 -10.48 9.91
CA ALA A 17 -8.19 -9.33 10.74
C ALA A 17 -7.31 -8.30 10.03
N ARG A 18 -6.75 -8.65 8.88
CA ARG A 18 -5.83 -7.78 8.16
C ARG A 18 -6.42 -7.18 6.90
N HIS A 19 -7.66 -7.51 6.58
CA HIS A 19 -8.29 -7.03 5.36
C HIS A 19 -7.40 -7.31 4.14
N LEU A 20 -7.13 -8.59 3.91
CA LEU A 20 -6.35 -9.02 2.76
C LEU A 20 -7.23 -9.04 1.51
N PHE A 21 -6.70 -8.52 0.41
CA PHE A 21 -7.42 -8.43 -0.87
C PHE A 21 -6.63 -9.11 -1.97
N ARG A 22 -7.36 -9.64 -2.95
CA ARG A 22 -6.80 -10.27 -4.15
C ARG A 22 -7.17 -9.44 -5.36
N VAL A 23 -6.25 -9.34 -6.30
CA VAL A 23 -6.53 -8.79 -7.61
C VAL A 23 -6.61 -9.95 -8.59
N VAL A 24 -7.75 -10.07 -9.27
CA VAL A 24 -8.04 -11.19 -10.16
C VAL A 24 -8.23 -10.68 -11.58
N VAL A 25 -7.55 -11.31 -12.53
CA VAL A 25 -7.70 -11.03 -13.96
C VAL A 25 -7.92 -12.37 -14.65
N ASP A 26 -9.01 -12.51 -15.42
CA ASP A 26 -9.35 -13.75 -16.14
C ASP A 26 -9.30 -14.98 -15.22
N ASP A 27 -9.91 -14.87 -14.07
CA ASP A 27 -10.00 -15.93 -13.05
C ASP A 27 -8.66 -16.32 -12.42
N ALA A 28 -7.58 -15.59 -12.70
CA ALA A 28 -6.28 -15.84 -12.10
C ALA A 28 -5.94 -14.76 -11.08
N ILE A 29 -5.39 -15.15 -9.93
CA ILE A 29 -4.89 -14.19 -8.96
C ILE A 29 -3.56 -13.63 -9.46
N VAL A 30 -3.52 -12.34 -9.73
CA VAL A 30 -2.32 -11.67 -10.25
C VAL A 30 -1.62 -10.83 -9.19
N GLY A 31 -2.26 -10.58 -8.07
CA GLY A 31 -1.65 -9.85 -6.98
C GLY A 31 -2.47 -9.93 -5.71
N VAL A 32 -1.82 -9.58 -4.62
CA VAL A 32 -2.46 -9.47 -3.30
C VAL A 32 -1.94 -8.22 -2.60
N PHE A 33 -2.73 -7.69 -1.71
CA PHE A 33 -2.32 -6.59 -0.84
C PHE A 33 -3.20 -6.58 0.40
N SER A 34 -2.78 -5.91 1.45
CA SER A 34 -3.61 -5.74 2.63
C SER A 34 -3.83 -4.28 2.95
N VAL A 35 -4.92 -4.02 3.66
CA VAL A 35 -5.35 -2.67 4.06
C VAL A 35 -5.42 -2.63 5.57
N ALA A 36 -4.95 -1.53 6.15
CA ALA A 36 -5.10 -1.26 7.57
C ALA A 36 -5.62 0.16 7.76
N TYR A 37 -6.26 0.40 8.89
CA TYR A 37 -6.82 1.71 9.20
C TYR A 37 -5.99 2.45 10.23
N GLU A 38 -4.97 1.82 10.74
CA GLU A 38 -3.96 2.43 11.61
C GLU A 38 -2.67 1.64 11.51
N ASP A 39 -1.56 2.28 11.81
CA ASP A 39 -0.26 1.62 11.77
C ASP A 39 0.72 2.31 12.71
N PRO A 40 0.45 2.27 14.02
CA PRO A 40 1.28 2.99 14.98
C PRO A 40 2.70 2.43 15.10
N ALA A 41 2.90 1.14 14.81
CA ALA A 41 4.21 0.52 14.92
C ALA A 41 5.22 1.11 13.93
N ILE A 42 4.78 1.40 12.70
CA ILE A 42 5.64 1.97 11.67
C ILE A 42 5.56 3.49 11.67
N TRP A 43 4.36 4.05 11.75
CA TRP A 43 4.17 5.50 11.62
C TRP A 43 4.38 6.28 12.91
N GLY A 44 4.27 5.62 14.08
CA GLY A 44 4.59 6.22 15.37
C GLY A 44 3.92 7.59 15.57
N PRO A 45 4.71 8.66 15.77
CA PRO A 45 4.15 9.98 16.06
C PRO A 45 3.35 10.59 14.90
N TYR A 46 3.47 10.05 13.69
CA TYR A 46 2.67 10.52 12.55
C TYR A 46 1.28 9.87 12.51
N GLU A 47 1.03 8.86 13.34
CA GLU A 47 -0.25 8.17 13.32
C GLU A 47 -1.35 9.03 13.92
N ARG A 48 -2.45 9.23 13.20
CA ARG A 48 -3.58 10.03 13.64
C ARG A 48 -4.91 9.29 13.56
N GLY A 49 -4.90 8.04 13.12
CA GLY A 49 -6.13 7.26 12.95
C GLY A 49 -7.00 7.75 11.80
N ALA A 50 -6.43 8.44 10.81
CA ALA A 50 -7.19 9.14 9.77
C ALA A 50 -6.86 8.68 8.36
N HIS A 51 -5.98 7.71 8.18
CA HIS A 51 -5.51 7.30 6.86
C HIS A 51 -5.89 5.85 6.55
N LEU A 52 -5.70 5.48 5.30
CA LEU A 52 -5.82 4.11 4.84
C LEU A 52 -4.42 3.66 4.43
N TYR A 53 -3.96 2.57 5.02
CA TYR A 53 -2.61 2.07 4.85
C TYR A 53 -2.61 0.84 3.95
N LEU A 54 -1.71 0.83 2.98
CA LEU A 54 -1.53 -0.31 2.09
C LEU A 54 -0.25 -1.06 2.48
N HIS A 55 -0.38 -2.36 2.65
CA HIS A 55 0.72 -3.23 3.06
C HIS A 55 0.78 -4.49 2.21
N ARG A 56 1.94 -5.15 2.24
CA ARG A 56 2.09 -6.50 1.71
C ARG A 56 1.67 -6.65 0.26
N ILE A 57 2.00 -5.64 -0.53
CA ILE A 57 1.69 -5.68 -1.96
C ILE A 57 2.63 -6.65 -2.64
N ALA A 58 2.07 -7.67 -3.28
CA ALA A 58 2.84 -8.68 -3.98
C ALA A 58 2.12 -9.06 -5.28
N ARG A 59 2.90 -9.37 -6.31
CA ARG A 59 2.37 -9.82 -7.59
C ARG A 59 2.73 -11.27 -7.84
N ALA A 60 1.91 -11.95 -8.64
CA ALA A 60 2.23 -13.30 -9.08
C ALA A 60 3.48 -13.26 -9.96
N ALA A 61 4.34 -14.28 -9.81
CA ALA A 61 5.64 -14.29 -10.47
C ALA A 61 5.55 -14.20 -12.01
N GLN A 62 4.55 -14.85 -12.59
CA GLN A 62 4.36 -14.87 -14.04
C GLN A 62 3.60 -13.68 -14.59
N TYR A 63 3.05 -12.85 -13.74
CA TYR A 63 2.33 -11.65 -14.18
C TYR A 63 3.35 -10.51 -14.34
N PRO A 64 3.34 -9.78 -15.47
CA PRO A 64 4.36 -8.76 -15.69
C PRO A 64 4.30 -7.59 -14.70
N GLY A 65 3.24 -7.46 -13.93
CA GLY A 65 3.12 -6.43 -12.89
C GLY A 65 2.75 -5.07 -13.41
N ARG A 66 2.73 -4.88 -14.72
CA ARG A 66 2.40 -3.60 -15.30
C ARG A 66 0.95 -3.24 -14.98
N GLY A 67 0.76 -2.06 -14.39
CA GLY A 67 -0.56 -1.57 -14.05
C GLY A 67 -1.18 -2.16 -12.78
N LEU A 68 -0.58 -3.18 -12.20
CA LEU A 68 -1.12 -3.77 -10.96
C LEU A 68 -1.15 -2.74 -9.83
N MET A 69 -0.05 -2.03 -9.62
CA MET A 69 0.01 -1.02 -8.57
C MET A 69 -0.97 0.13 -8.83
N ASP A 70 -1.08 0.57 -10.09
CA ASP A 70 -2.00 1.65 -10.41
C ASP A 70 -3.44 1.25 -10.12
N ALA A 71 -3.77 -0.01 -10.30
CA ALA A 71 -5.08 -0.49 -9.96
C ALA A 71 -5.34 -0.54 -8.49
N ILE A 72 -4.39 -1.05 -7.76
CA ILE A 72 -4.50 -1.09 -6.31
C ILE A 72 -4.69 0.34 -5.78
N LEU A 73 -3.91 1.29 -6.30
CA LEU A 73 -4.01 2.68 -5.88
C LEU A 73 -5.35 3.31 -6.26
N ALA A 74 -5.88 3.00 -7.44
CA ALA A 74 -7.18 3.51 -7.85
C ALA A 74 -8.29 2.97 -6.95
N TRP A 75 -8.27 1.67 -6.68
CA TRP A 75 -9.25 1.06 -5.79
C TRP A 75 -9.14 1.64 -4.37
N ALA A 76 -7.91 1.73 -3.86
CA ALA A 76 -7.68 2.23 -2.50
C ALA A 76 -8.09 3.69 -2.37
N GLY A 77 -7.83 4.50 -3.37
CA GLY A 77 -8.26 5.91 -3.38
C GLY A 77 -9.77 6.03 -3.31
N HIS A 78 -10.48 5.18 -4.06
CA HIS A 78 -11.95 5.15 -4.01
C HIS A 78 -12.43 4.73 -2.62
N GLN A 79 -11.86 3.69 -2.04
CA GLN A 79 -12.22 3.23 -0.70
C GLN A 79 -11.93 4.31 0.35
N CYS A 80 -10.80 4.99 0.22
CA CYS A 80 -10.41 6.07 1.08
C CYS A 80 -11.49 7.16 1.10
N THR A 81 -11.98 7.56 -0.08
CA THR A 81 -13.03 8.55 -0.21
C THR A 81 -14.33 8.06 0.40
N VAL A 82 -14.74 6.84 0.09
CA VAL A 82 -15.98 6.26 0.61
C VAL A 82 -15.97 6.20 2.15
N LEU A 83 -14.82 5.87 2.72
CA LEU A 83 -14.68 5.76 4.18
C LEU A 83 -14.40 7.10 4.87
N GLY A 84 -14.28 8.18 4.12
CA GLY A 84 -14.01 9.50 4.68
C GLY A 84 -12.63 9.64 5.31
N ARG A 85 -11.65 8.88 4.80
CA ARG A 85 -10.27 8.96 5.29
C ARG A 85 -9.53 10.13 4.66
N ASP A 86 -8.47 10.60 5.32
CA ASP A 86 -7.70 11.76 4.85
C ASP A 86 -6.80 11.45 3.67
N GLY A 87 -6.39 10.22 3.49
CA GLY A 87 -5.52 9.85 2.40
C GLY A 87 -4.97 8.46 2.53
N LEU A 88 -4.13 8.11 1.55
CA LEU A 88 -3.43 6.83 1.48
C LEU A 88 -2.03 6.97 2.05
N ARG A 89 -1.58 5.94 2.73
CA ARG A 89 -0.22 5.88 3.25
C ARG A 89 0.45 4.56 2.88
N VAL A 90 1.72 4.66 2.52
CA VAL A 90 2.59 3.52 2.22
C VAL A 90 3.92 3.73 2.88
N ASP A 91 4.64 2.64 3.13
CA ASP A 91 6.00 2.69 3.61
C ASP A 91 6.87 1.76 2.78
N THR A 92 8.15 2.05 2.73
CA THR A 92 9.14 1.21 2.08
C THR A 92 10.49 1.42 2.73
N TRP A 93 11.46 0.54 2.42
CA TRP A 93 12.83 0.74 2.89
C TRP A 93 13.32 2.11 2.43
N ALA A 94 13.96 2.85 3.33
CA ALA A 94 14.48 4.17 2.99
C ALA A 94 15.53 4.12 1.87
N SER A 95 16.19 2.98 1.72
CA SER A 95 17.17 2.77 0.65
C SER A 95 16.56 2.43 -0.70
N ASN A 96 15.25 2.17 -0.76
CA ASN A 96 14.61 1.81 -2.02
C ASN A 96 14.18 3.07 -2.78
N THR A 97 15.16 3.75 -3.34
CA THR A 97 14.92 5.02 -4.04
C THR A 97 14.06 4.85 -5.28
N THR A 98 14.12 3.70 -5.92
CA THR A 98 13.29 3.40 -7.10
C THR A 98 11.81 3.37 -6.73
N LEU A 99 11.46 2.69 -5.66
CA LEU A 99 10.07 2.59 -5.22
C LEU A 99 9.57 3.93 -4.66
N ILE A 100 10.41 4.65 -3.94
CA ILE A 100 10.06 5.99 -3.46
C ILE A 100 9.72 6.90 -4.64
N ALA A 101 10.56 6.90 -5.68
CA ALA A 101 10.30 7.71 -6.88
C ALA A 101 9.03 7.26 -7.60
N PHE A 102 8.77 5.96 -7.62
CA PHE A 102 7.55 5.41 -8.20
C PHE A 102 6.31 5.99 -7.51
N TYR A 103 6.28 5.98 -6.19
CA TYR A 103 5.18 6.54 -5.43
C TYR A 103 5.07 8.06 -5.62
N GLN A 104 6.22 8.76 -5.65
CA GLN A 104 6.20 10.20 -5.85
C GLN A 104 5.61 10.60 -7.19
N ARG A 105 5.88 9.83 -8.24
CA ARG A 105 5.27 10.07 -9.55
C ARG A 105 3.76 9.88 -9.53
N ARG A 106 3.24 9.19 -8.54
CA ARG A 106 1.81 8.94 -8.38
C ARG A 106 1.15 9.80 -7.31
N GLY A 107 1.79 10.92 -7.00
CA GLY A 107 1.22 11.93 -6.12
C GLY A 107 1.51 11.77 -4.65
N PHE A 108 2.29 10.76 -4.28
CA PHE A 108 2.73 10.62 -2.89
C PHE A 108 3.83 11.61 -2.57
N ARG A 109 3.83 12.13 -1.35
CA ARG A 109 4.92 12.94 -0.84
C ARG A 109 5.60 12.22 0.30
N LEU A 110 6.90 12.42 0.41
CA LEU A 110 7.67 11.86 1.51
C LEU A 110 7.36 12.66 2.79
N VAL A 111 6.80 11.98 3.78
CA VAL A 111 6.48 12.60 5.07
C VAL A 111 7.70 12.62 5.97
N GLY A 112 8.48 11.56 5.94
CA GLY A 112 9.68 11.43 6.75
C GLY A 112 10.25 10.04 6.68
N GLU A 113 11.25 9.80 7.51
CA GLU A 113 11.86 8.48 7.69
C GLU A 113 11.80 8.10 9.16
N ARG A 114 11.64 6.82 9.41
CA ARG A 114 11.73 6.29 10.77
C ARG A 114 12.64 5.07 10.81
N ARG A 115 13.55 5.07 11.76
CA ARG A 115 14.31 3.87 12.09
C ARG A 115 13.51 3.12 13.16
N LEU A 116 13.12 1.90 12.80
CA LEU A 116 12.26 1.10 13.68
C LEU A 116 13.11 0.31 14.66
N GLY A 117 12.68 0.32 15.93
CA GLY A 117 13.31 -0.46 16.97
C GLY A 117 12.80 -1.90 17.01
N ALA A 118 13.14 -2.60 18.08
CA ALA A 118 12.71 -3.99 18.30
C ALA A 118 11.30 -4.00 18.88
N ASP A 119 10.32 -3.70 18.04
CA ASP A 119 8.90 -3.71 18.41
C ASP A 119 8.30 -5.07 18.07
N PRO A 120 7.72 -5.78 19.06
CA PRO A 120 7.17 -7.11 18.81
C PRO A 120 5.99 -7.12 17.81
N ARG A 121 5.39 -5.96 17.53
CA ARG A 121 4.32 -5.85 16.52
C ARG A 121 4.87 -5.93 15.10
N LEU A 122 6.19 -5.82 14.92
CA LEU A 122 6.85 -5.77 13.61
C LEU A 122 7.59 -7.08 13.34
N PRO A 123 7.66 -7.51 12.07
CA PRO A 123 8.52 -8.63 11.71
C PRO A 123 9.97 -8.34 12.07
N PRO A 124 10.75 -9.37 12.46
CA PRO A 124 12.14 -9.15 12.89
C PRO A 124 13.01 -8.41 11.87
N HIS A 125 12.77 -8.60 10.57
CA HIS A 125 13.58 -7.92 9.55
C HIS A 125 13.31 -6.41 9.47
N TYR A 126 12.28 -5.91 10.15
CA TYR A 126 12.04 -4.47 10.25
C TYR A 126 12.89 -3.84 11.35
N HIS A 127 13.35 -4.62 12.32
CA HIS A 127 14.04 -4.08 13.48
C HIS A 127 15.37 -3.44 13.10
N GLY A 128 15.61 -2.23 13.54
CA GLY A 128 16.85 -1.50 13.31
C GLY A 128 16.99 -0.89 11.92
N ASN A 129 15.99 -1.05 11.06
CA ASN A 129 16.04 -0.52 9.70
C ASN A 129 15.27 0.77 9.57
N ALA A 130 15.64 1.58 8.56
CA ALA A 130 14.99 2.85 8.29
C ALA A 130 13.95 2.69 7.18
N PHE A 131 12.79 3.29 7.40
CA PHE A 131 11.67 3.24 6.46
C PHE A 131 11.28 4.65 6.04
N ALA A 132 11.02 4.82 4.76
CA ALA A 132 10.44 6.03 4.20
C ALA A 132 8.93 5.95 4.32
N LEU A 133 8.31 7.04 4.75
CA LEU A 133 6.88 7.15 4.97
C LEU A 133 6.32 8.12 3.93
N LEU A 134 5.35 7.65 3.14
CA LEU A 134 4.78 8.44 2.05
C LEU A 134 3.27 8.49 2.16
N GLU A 135 2.70 9.61 1.78
CA GLU A 135 1.25 9.77 1.78
C GLU A 135 0.76 10.62 0.63
N ARG A 136 -0.50 10.46 0.27
CA ARG A 136 -1.18 11.30 -0.69
C ARG A 136 -2.66 11.42 -0.32
N SER A 137 -3.37 12.39 -0.92
CA SER A 137 -4.81 12.46 -0.78
C SER A 137 -5.48 11.27 -1.48
N CYS A 138 -6.75 11.02 -1.15
CA CYS A 138 -7.46 9.85 -1.66
C CYS A 138 -7.53 9.82 -3.18
N ASP A 139 -7.73 10.98 -3.79
CA ASP A 139 -8.00 11.10 -5.23
C ASP A 139 -6.91 11.83 -6.00
N ALA A 140 -5.74 11.87 -5.45
CA ALA A 140 -4.61 12.56 -6.08
C ALA A 140 -4.12 11.87 -7.35
#